data_9eede056aa09bebd04580d0c70f0750d
#
_entry.id   9eede056aa09bebd04580d0c70f0750d
#
_cell.length_a   1.000
_cell.length_b   1.000
_cell.length_c   1.000
_cell.angle_alpha   90.00
_cell.angle_beta   90.00
_cell.angle_gamma   90.00
#
_symmetry.space_group_name_H-M   'P 1'
#
loop_
_entity.id
_entity.type
_entity.pdbx_description
1 polymer ?
#
loop_
_entity_poly.entity_id
_entity_poly.type
_entity_poly.pdbx_seq_one_letter_code
_entity_poly.pdbx_strand_id
1 'polypeptide(L)'
;METNEMLEKGGIMLVPREELKQLMKKKFMAAGLHEDHAEAMAEVLTWSSERGLHSHGEVRVEYYTERISKGGITVDPKWTWEETGPCTGILDADNGCGYPFTIMGLKKAMEMAKKSGIGVVGVKNISHSGALGYYTEMAAKNDLCCLTMCQSDPMVIPYGGAEPFYGTNPIAFGAPTADERFVNFDMATTVQAWGKILDAKSAGRSIPDDWAVDVDGNPTTDPHKVNALRAIAGPKGYGLMMVVDILSGVLLGVSSGKNVSSMYHDLSEGRNLGHLHIVIDPSRFCGLDEFKRHMSQTLDELAAVKPGPGFDKVYYPGERALIRKAKCDAAGGIEIVDDIYNYLVSDKLYIHSWDHKNRFAE
;
A
#
# COMPACT_ATOMS: atom_id res chain seq x y z
N MET A 1 -9.29 7.13 17.02
CA MET A 1 -10.40 6.25 17.47
C MET A 1 -10.37 4.88 16.78
N GLU A 2 -9.34 4.56 15.98
CA GLU A 2 -9.29 3.33 15.16
C GLU A 2 -8.59 2.14 15.83
N THR A 3 -7.87 2.35 16.90
CA THR A 3 -7.11 1.29 17.61
C THR A 3 -7.91 0.60 18.72
N ASN A 4 -8.97 1.20 19.24
CA ASN A 4 -9.65 0.68 20.43
C ASN A 4 -10.65 -0.45 20.18
N GLU A 5 -11.11 -0.69 18.96
CA GLU A 5 -12.15 -1.70 18.69
C GLU A 5 -11.60 -3.04 18.20
N MET A 6 -10.37 -3.09 17.68
CA MET A 6 -9.66 -4.38 17.46
C MET A 6 -9.21 -5.02 18.79
N LEU A 7 -9.26 -4.25 19.89
CA LEU A 7 -8.68 -4.56 21.18
C LEU A 7 -9.61 -5.34 22.13
N GLU A 8 -10.88 -5.52 21.79
CA GLU A 8 -11.85 -6.15 22.69
C GLU A 8 -11.91 -7.69 22.63
N LYS A 9 -11.13 -8.34 21.73
CA LYS A 9 -11.15 -9.82 21.59
C LYS A 9 -9.83 -10.54 21.78
N GLY A 10 -8.73 -9.86 22.07
CA GLY A 10 -7.42 -10.47 22.34
C GLY A 10 -6.55 -9.48 23.11
N GLY A 11 -5.59 -9.98 23.91
CA GLY A 11 -4.58 -9.13 24.50
C GLY A 11 -3.76 -8.41 23.42
N ILE A 12 -3.01 -7.38 23.85
CA ILE A 12 -2.09 -6.63 22.99
C ILE A 12 -0.69 -6.89 23.48
N MET A 13 0.19 -7.24 22.55
CA MET A 13 1.61 -7.37 22.80
C MET A 13 2.35 -6.14 22.28
N LEU A 14 3.22 -5.56 23.09
CA LEU A 14 4.19 -4.57 22.64
C LEU A 14 5.46 -5.30 22.18
N VAL A 15 5.72 -5.27 20.88
CA VAL A 15 6.84 -6.00 20.26
C VAL A 15 7.87 -5.01 19.73
N PRO A 16 9.14 -5.10 20.15
CA PRO A 16 10.21 -4.25 19.60
C PRO A 16 10.27 -4.33 18.06
N ARG A 17 10.51 -3.19 17.43
CA ARG A 17 10.52 -3.07 15.94
C ARG A 17 11.37 -4.15 15.26
N GLU A 18 12.59 -4.31 15.74
CA GLU A 18 13.53 -5.27 15.13
C GLU A 18 13.10 -6.72 15.37
N GLU A 19 12.57 -7.04 16.55
CA GLU A 19 12.02 -8.37 16.85
C GLU A 19 10.86 -8.69 15.88
N LEU A 20 9.90 -7.78 15.73
CA LEU A 20 8.77 -7.97 14.81
C LEU A 20 9.25 -8.21 13.38
N LYS A 21 10.22 -7.41 12.92
CA LYS A 21 10.82 -7.57 11.59
C LYS A 21 11.47 -8.95 11.42
N GLN A 22 12.25 -9.40 12.40
CA GLN A 22 12.91 -10.70 12.35
C GLN A 22 11.91 -11.87 12.38
N LEU A 23 10.84 -11.77 13.16
CA LEU A 23 9.77 -12.77 13.18
C LEU A 23 9.10 -12.89 11.81
N MET A 24 8.74 -11.77 11.16
CA MET A 24 8.16 -11.75 9.83
C MET A 24 9.13 -12.30 8.77
N LYS A 25 10.40 -11.85 8.80
CA LYS A 25 11.45 -12.36 7.91
C LYS A 25 11.61 -13.87 8.01
N LYS A 26 11.66 -14.41 9.23
CA LYS A 26 11.75 -15.86 9.48
C LYS A 26 10.59 -16.62 8.84
N LYS A 27 9.37 -16.09 8.93
CA LYS A 27 8.17 -16.67 8.30
C LYS A 27 8.30 -16.75 6.79
N PHE A 28 8.75 -15.66 6.14
CA PHE A 28 8.90 -15.61 4.69
C PHE A 28 10.02 -16.55 4.19
N MET A 29 11.14 -16.62 4.89
CA MET A 29 12.20 -17.58 4.59
C MET A 29 11.72 -19.02 4.77
N ALA A 30 10.97 -19.32 5.82
CA ALA A 30 10.38 -20.64 6.04
C ALA A 30 9.37 -21.02 4.94
N ALA A 31 8.70 -20.05 4.31
CA ALA A 31 7.83 -20.26 3.15
C ALA A 31 8.61 -20.44 1.83
N GLY A 32 9.93 -20.18 1.80
CA GLY A 32 10.81 -20.43 0.65
C GLY A 32 11.43 -19.18 0.02
N LEU A 33 11.15 -17.96 0.51
CA LEU A 33 11.80 -16.76 -0.04
C LEU A 33 13.29 -16.71 0.33
N HIS A 34 14.09 -16.18 -0.59
CA HIS A 34 15.47 -15.80 -0.31
C HIS A 34 15.56 -14.70 0.75
N GLU A 35 16.67 -14.69 1.47
CA GLU A 35 16.87 -13.82 2.63
C GLU A 35 16.70 -12.33 2.30
N ASP A 36 17.23 -11.86 1.18
CA ASP A 36 17.14 -10.47 0.72
C ASP A 36 15.69 -10.04 0.38
N HIS A 37 14.94 -10.92 -0.27
CA HIS A 37 13.52 -10.70 -0.55
C HIS A 37 12.67 -10.73 0.72
N ALA A 38 12.95 -11.66 1.63
CA ALA A 38 12.29 -11.76 2.93
C ALA A 38 12.57 -10.53 3.80
N GLU A 39 13.82 -10.02 3.80
CA GLU A 39 14.20 -8.79 4.50
C GLU A 39 13.47 -7.57 3.96
N ALA A 40 13.45 -7.39 2.63
CA ALA A 40 12.76 -6.27 1.99
C ALA A 40 11.26 -6.28 2.31
N MET A 41 10.64 -7.46 2.28
CA MET A 41 9.23 -7.63 2.61
C MET A 41 8.95 -7.33 4.07
N ALA A 42 9.74 -7.88 5.00
CA ALA A 42 9.60 -7.65 6.43
C ALA A 42 9.81 -6.15 6.78
N GLU A 43 10.76 -5.47 6.13
CA GLU A 43 11.01 -4.05 6.34
C GLU A 43 9.79 -3.18 5.97
N VAL A 44 9.17 -3.40 4.79
CA VAL A 44 7.99 -2.62 4.37
C VAL A 44 6.78 -2.89 5.26
N LEU A 45 6.58 -4.14 5.69
CA LEU A 45 5.49 -4.49 6.60
C LEU A 45 5.70 -3.87 7.99
N THR A 46 6.93 -3.90 8.52
CA THR A 46 7.27 -3.24 9.79
C THR A 46 7.07 -1.73 9.70
N TRP A 47 7.52 -1.11 8.60
CA TRP A 47 7.28 0.31 8.33
C TRP A 47 5.79 0.66 8.36
N SER A 48 4.95 -0.21 7.81
CA SER A 48 3.49 -0.03 7.83
C SER A 48 2.93 -0.16 9.25
N SER A 49 3.34 -1.19 10.01
CA SER A 49 2.87 -1.46 11.36
C SER A 49 3.21 -0.32 12.32
N GLU A 50 4.46 0.19 12.31
CA GLU A 50 4.89 1.31 13.18
C GLU A 50 4.16 2.63 12.88
N ARG A 51 3.51 2.74 11.71
CA ARG A 51 2.68 3.89 11.32
C ARG A 51 1.19 3.67 11.53
N GLY A 52 0.81 2.52 12.14
CA GLY A 52 -0.57 2.14 12.41
C GLY A 52 -1.34 1.72 11.15
N LEU A 53 -0.63 1.30 10.11
CA LEU A 53 -1.21 0.72 8.90
C LEU A 53 -1.20 -0.81 8.98
N HIS A 54 -1.75 -1.37 10.06
CA HIS A 54 -1.75 -2.81 10.34
C HIS A 54 -2.31 -3.66 9.20
N SER A 55 -3.31 -3.15 8.46
CA SER A 55 -3.88 -3.81 7.28
C SER A 55 -2.87 -4.06 6.14
N HIS A 56 -1.72 -3.35 6.15
CA HIS A 56 -0.59 -3.52 5.23
C HIS A 56 0.70 -3.87 5.99
N GLY A 57 0.58 -4.27 7.25
CA GLY A 57 1.64 -4.65 8.15
C GLY A 57 1.62 -6.13 8.51
N GLU A 58 1.85 -6.44 9.76
CA GLU A 58 2.02 -7.77 10.33
C GLU A 58 0.84 -8.73 10.06
N VAL A 59 -0.39 -8.21 9.96
CA VAL A 59 -1.59 -9.02 9.68
C VAL A 59 -1.54 -9.70 8.31
N ARG A 60 -0.67 -9.26 7.40
CA ARG A 60 -0.52 -9.81 6.06
C ARG A 60 0.45 -10.99 5.98
N VAL A 61 1.20 -11.27 7.02
CA VAL A 61 2.26 -12.29 6.97
C VAL A 61 1.71 -13.66 6.64
N GLU A 62 0.63 -14.06 7.29
CA GLU A 62 -0.01 -15.36 7.08
C GLU A 62 -0.48 -15.55 5.62
N TYR A 63 -1.12 -14.55 5.05
CA TYR A 63 -1.53 -14.56 3.65
C TYR A 63 -0.35 -14.76 2.70
N TYR A 64 0.76 -14.04 2.92
CA TYR A 64 1.92 -14.15 2.04
C TYR A 64 2.66 -15.46 2.19
N THR A 65 2.80 -15.98 3.42
CA THR A 65 3.45 -17.27 3.63
C THR A 65 2.65 -18.40 2.98
N GLU A 66 1.31 -18.37 3.06
CA GLU A 66 0.47 -19.30 2.34
C GLU A 66 0.67 -19.19 0.82
N ARG A 67 0.62 -17.96 0.26
CA ARG A 67 0.76 -17.73 -1.17
C ARG A 67 2.13 -18.15 -1.71
N ILE A 68 3.22 -17.89 -0.98
CA ILE A 68 4.57 -18.34 -1.33
C ILE A 68 4.63 -19.86 -1.32
N SER A 69 4.14 -20.50 -0.27
CA SER A 69 4.18 -21.97 -0.14
C SER A 69 3.35 -22.71 -1.19
N LYS A 70 2.32 -22.07 -1.75
CA LYS A 70 1.48 -22.60 -2.84
C LYS A 70 2.01 -22.26 -4.25
N GLY A 71 3.10 -21.50 -4.37
CA GLY A 71 3.70 -21.16 -5.65
C GLY A 71 3.10 -19.92 -6.34
N GLY A 72 2.17 -19.21 -5.71
CA GLY A 72 1.59 -17.99 -6.26
C GLY A 72 2.53 -16.77 -6.23
N ILE A 73 3.73 -16.94 -5.68
CA ILE A 73 4.88 -16.03 -5.80
C ILE A 73 6.07 -16.87 -6.21
N THR A 74 6.72 -16.49 -7.31
CA THR A 74 7.95 -17.17 -7.79
C THR A 74 9.10 -16.79 -6.85
N VAL A 75 9.71 -17.79 -6.21
CA VAL A 75 10.81 -17.58 -5.25
C VAL A 75 12.16 -17.33 -5.94
N ASP A 76 12.36 -17.91 -7.13
CA ASP A 76 13.53 -17.75 -8.01
C ASP A 76 13.13 -17.14 -9.37
N PRO A 77 12.64 -15.89 -9.43
CA PRO A 77 12.14 -15.31 -10.66
C PRO A 77 13.25 -15.01 -11.65
N LYS A 78 12.97 -15.20 -12.94
CA LYS A 78 13.84 -14.83 -14.06
C LYS A 78 13.58 -13.40 -14.48
N TRP A 79 13.71 -12.47 -13.53
CA TRP A 79 13.43 -11.07 -13.75
C TRP A 79 14.37 -10.44 -14.81
N THR A 80 13.87 -9.39 -15.47
CA THR A 80 14.62 -8.64 -16.48
C THR A 80 14.48 -7.14 -16.26
N TRP A 81 15.52 -6.41 -16.63
CA TRP A 81 15.52 -4.94 -16.67
C TRP A 81 15.82 -4.46 -18.07
N GLU A 82 15.02 -3.56 -18.57
CA GLU A 82 15.21 -2.89 -19.85
C GLU A 82 15.15 -1.36 -19.68
N GLU A 83 16.20 -0.66 -20.07
CA GLU A 83 16.23 0.80 -20.21
C GLU A 83 15.63 1.14 -21.57
N THR A 84 14.34 1.52 -21.61
CA THR A 84 13.57 1.75 -22.84
C THR A 84 13.77 3.16 -23.43
N GLY A 85 14.46 4.03 -22.70
CA GLY A 85 14.79 5.40 -23.10
C GLY A 85 15.64 6.11 -22.04
N PRO A 86 16.05 7.35 -22.27
CA PRO A 86 16.96 8.08 -21.37
C PRO A 86 16.41 8.30 -19.97
N CYS A 87 15.08 8.28 -19.80
CA CYS A 87 14.38 8.47 -18.52
C CYS A 87 13.27 7.43 -18.32
N THR A 88 13.23 6.35 -19.11
CA THR A 88 12.20 5.32 -19.01
C THR A 88 12.79 3.92 -18.95
N GLY A 89 12.16 3.04 -18.18
CA GLY A 89 12.57 1.65 -18.10
C GLY A 89 11.46 0.73 -17.61
N ILE A 90 11.62 -0.56 -17.88
CA ILE A 90 10.70 -1.61 -17.46
C ILE A 90 11.46 -2.69 -16.71
N LEU A 91 10.96 -3.03 -15.53
CA LEU A 91 11.37 -4.18 -14.75
C LEU A 91 10.27 -5.25 -14.82
N ASP A 92 10.58 -6.39 -15.43
CA ASP A 92 9.69 -7.55 -15.41
C ASP A 92 10.16 -8.51 -14.32
N ALA A 93 9.30 -8.78 -13.34
CA ALA A 93 9.66 -9.52 -12.14
C ALA A 93 9.29 -11.02 -12.21
N ASP A 94 8.77 -11.51 -13.32
CA ASP A 94 8.45 -12.94 -13.51
C ASP A 94 7.62 -13.54 -12.36
N ASN A 95 6.57 -12.84 -11.95
CA ASN A 95 5.71 -13.15 -10.81
C ASN A 95 6.45 -13.23 -9.45
N GLY A 96 7.57 -12.55 -9.32
CA GLY A 96 8.33 -12.46 -8.06
C GLY A 96 7.61 -11.69 -6.97
N CYS A 97 8.22 -11.67 -5.77
CA CYS A 97 7.73 -10.93 -4.63
C CYS A 97 7.63 -9.43 -4.94
N GLY A 98 6.46 -8.81 -4.73
CA GLY A 98 6.23 -7.42 -5.12
C GLY A 98 7.16 -6.41 -4.44
N TYR A 99 7.48 -6.61 -3.17
CA TYR A 99 8.24 -5.67 -2.35
C TYR A 99 9.66 -5.40 -2.87
N PRO A 100 10.55 -6.40 -3.04
CA PRO A 100 11.92 -6.17 -3.48
C PRO A 100 11.99 -5.60 -4.90
N PHE A 101 11.12 -6.08 -5.82
CA PHE A 101 11.12 -5.60 -7.20
C PHE A 101 10.58 -4.17 -7.33
N THR A 102 9.59 -3.79 -6.52
CA THR A 102 9.10 -2.41 -6.47
C THR A 102 10.17 -1.47 -5.90
N ILE A 103 10.91 -1.89 -4.85
CA ILE A 103 12.07 -1.14 -4.34
C ILE A 103 13.17 -1.01 -5.41
N MET A 104 13.46 -2.09 -6.16
CA MET A 104 14.43 -2.08 -7.24
C MET A 104 14.01 -1.11 -8.36
N GLY A 105 12.76 -1.17 -8.80
CA GLY A 105 12.21 -0.25 -9.80
C GLY A 105 12.28 1.21 -9.36
N LEU A 106 11.93 1.51 -8.10
CA LEU A 106 12.09 2.85 -7.55
C LEU A 106 13.54 3.32 -7.57
N LYS A 107 14.50 2.50 -7.14
CA LYS A 107 15.93 2.86 -7.19
C LYS A 107 16.38 3.18 -8.60
N LYS A 108 15.94 2.41 -9.61
CA LYS A 108 16.20 2.71 -11.03
C LYS A 108 15.59 4.04 -11.47
N ALA A 109 14.35 4.33 -11.08
CA ALA A 109 13.72 5.61 -11.36
C ALA A 109 14.47 6.79 -10.69
N MET A 110 14.94 6.62 -9.46
CA MET A 110 15.75 7.62 -8.74
C MET A 110 17.10 7.86 -9.43
N GLU A 111 17.79 6.81 -9.88
CA GLU A 111 19.05 6.92 -10.65
C GLU A 111 18.84 7.73 -11.95
N MET A 112 17.77 7.41 -12.70
CA MET A 112 17.39 8.13 -13.92
C MET A 112 17.04 9.60 -13.63
N ALA A 113 16.27 9.87 -12.56
CA ALA A 113 15.88 11.22 -12.18
C ALA A 113 17.10 12.09 -11.86
N LYS A 114 18.05 11.58 -11.09
CA LYS A 114 19.32 12.28 -10.80
C LYS A 114 20.13 12.59 -12.05
N LYS A 115 20.13 11.69 -13.04
CA LYS A 115 20.83 11.85 -14.31
C LYS A 115 20.11 12.82 -15.25
N SER A 116 18.80 12.68 -15.41
CA SER A 116 18.01 13.30 -16.49
C SER A 116 16.95 14.29 -16.01
N GLY A 117 16.78 14.48 -14.69
CA GLY A 117 15.76 15.33 -14.08
C GLY A 117 14.43 14.59 -13.81
N ILE A 118 14.17 13.50 -14.53
CA ILE A 118 13.00 12.64 -14.34
C ILE A 118 13.37 11.19 -14.61
N GLY A 119 12.73 10.26 -13.89
CA GLY A 119 12.79 8.83 -14.16
C GLY A 119 11.40 8.22 -14.07
N VAL A 120 11.00 7.46 -15.08
CA VAL A 120 9.71 6.77 -15.15
C VAL A 120 9.98 5.28 -15.32
N VAL A 121 9.65 4.49 -14.30
CA VAL A 121 9.91 3.05 -14.29
C VAL A 121 8.63 2.27 -14.02
N GLY A 122 8.27 1.42 -14.97
CA GLY A 122 7.25 0.41 -14.80
C GLY A 122 7.82 -0.86 -14.20
N VAL A 123 7.15 -1.41 -13.18
CA VAL A 123 7.43 -2.72 -12.62
C VAL A 123 6.22 -3.59 -12.91
N LYS A 124 6.40 -4.69 -13.60
CA LYS A 124 5.31 -5.56 -14.03
C LYS A 124 5.52 -7.01 -13.61
N ASN A 125 4.43 -7.78 -13.70
CA ASN A 125 4.41 -9.19 -13.30
C ASN A 125 4.90 -9.38 -11.87
N ILE A 126 4.39 -8.54 -10.95
CA ILE A 126 4.69 -8.64 -9.52
C ILE A 126 3.49 -9.16 -8.73
N SER A 127 3.76 -9.67 -7.54
CA SER A 127 2.77 -9.84 -6.50
C SER A 127 2.43 -8.49 -5.83
N HIS A 128 1.59 -8.49 -4.79
CA HIS A 128 1.25 -7.28 -4.03
C HIS A 128 2.51 -6.64 -3.40
N SER A 129 2.58 -5.32 -3.40
CA SER A 129 3.75 -4.53 -2.98
C SER A 129 3.55 -3.69 -1.71
N GLY A 130 2.42 -3.86 -1.00
CA GLY A 130 2.15 -3.19 0.27
C GLY A 130 1.74 -1.72 0.15
N ALA A 131 2.05 -0.93 1.19
CA ALA A 131 1.71 0.49 1.26
C ALA A 131 2.63 1.33 0.37
N LEU A 132 2.03 2.17 -0.49
CA LEU A 132 2.78 3.00 -1.44
C LEU A 132 3.61 4.09 -0.77
N GLY A 133 3.17 4.56 0.39
CA GLY A 133 3.86 5.57 1.18
C GLY A 133 5.30 5.20 1.56
N TYR A 134 5.64 3.91 1.62
CA TYR A 134 7.02 3.48 1.84
C TYR A 134 7.96 3.94 0.72
N TYR A 135 7.52 3.78 -0.52
CA TYR A 135 8.32 4.10 -1.69
C TYR A 135 8.49 5.61 -1.88
N THR A 136 7.42 6.37 -1.64
CA THR A 136 7.46 7.84 -1.72
C THR A 136 8.27 8.45 -0.59
N GLU A 137 8.25 7.88 0.62
CA GLU A 137 9.14 8.26 1.72
C GLU A 137 10.61 7.98 1.37
N MET A 138 10.91 6.82 0.76
CA MET A 138 12.27 6.47 0.34
C MET A 138 12.81 7.51 -0.67
N ALA A 139 12.01 7.92 -1.64
CA ALA A 139 12.41 8.94 -2.61
C ALA A 139 12.60 10.32 -1.95
N ALA A 140 11.66 10.75 -1.07
CA ALA A 140 11.75 12.02 -0.36
C ALA A 140 13.00 12.11 0.53
N LYS A 141 13.37 11.02 1.22
CA LYS A 141 14.62 10.91 1.99
C LYS A 141 15.89 10.96 1.14
N ASN A 142 15.76 10.83 -0.18
CA ASN A 142 16.85 10.98 -1.15
C ASN A 142 16.75 12.28 -1.95
N ASP A 143 16.03 13.28 -1.42
CA ASP A 143 15.85 14.62 -1.99
C ASP A 143 15.11 14.64 -3.35
N LEU A 144 14.23 13.66 -3.58
CA LEU A 144 13.46 13.50 -4.82
C LEU A 144 11.95 13.54 -4.54
N CYS A 145 11.20 14.11 -5.49
CA CYS A 145 9.75 13.93 -5.51
C CYS A 145 9.39 12.61 -6.19
N CYS A 146 8.39 11.90 -5.67
CA CYS A 146 7.96 10.64 -6.25
C CYS A 146 6.43 10.57 -6.29
N LEU A 147 5.89 10.27 -7.46
CA LEU A 147 4.52 9.83 -7.66
C LEU A 147 4.56 8.33 -7.96
N THR A 148 3.81 7.53 -7.22
CA THR A 148 3.76 6.09 -7.41
C THR A 148 2.32 5.58 -7.37
N MET A 149 2.04 4.52 -8.11
CA MET A 149 0.71 3.94 -8.23
C MET A 149 0.78 2.47 -8.60
N CYS A 150 -0.23 1.71 -8.23
CA CYS A 150 -0.34 0.31 -8.63
C CYS A 150 -1.78 -0.13 -8.80
N GLN A 151 -1.95 -1.25 -9.48
CA GLN A 151 -3.24 -1.91 -9.61
C GLN A 151 -3.61 -2.67 -8.34
N SER A 152 -4.91 -2.90 -8.18
CA SER A 152 -5.43 -3.93 -7.30
C SER A 152 -6.60 -4.67 -7.97
N ASP A 153 -7.02 -5.78 -7.37
CA ASP A 153 -8.07 -6.61 -7.91
C ASP A 153 -9.46 -5.95 -7.88
N PRO A 154 -10.35 -6.29 -8.82
CA PRO A 154 -11.64 -5.65 -9.00
C PRO A 154 -12.50 -5.73 -7.74
N MET A 155 -12.88 -4.59 -7.20
CA MET A 155 -13.79 -4.46 -6.06
C MET A 155 -14.57 -3.15 -6.05
N VAL A 156 -14.40 -2.30 -7.07
CA VAL A 156 -14.99 -0.96 -7.14
C VAL A 156 -15.82 -0.85 -8.41
N ILE A 157 -17.03 -0.33 -8.29
CA ILE A 157 -17.87 -0.06 -9.46
C ILE A 157 -17.36 1.15 -10.23
N PRO A 158 -17.44 1.14 -11.58
CA PRO A 158 -17.33 2.38 -12.35
C PRO A 158 -18.49 3.31 -12.01
N TYR A 159 -18.31 4.62 -12.18
CA TYR A 159 -19.41 5.56 -11.92
C TYR A 159 -20.62 5.28 -12.83
N GLY A 160 -21.76 5.02 -12.20
CA GLY A 160 -22.98 4.61 -12.86
C GLY A 160 -23.10 3.10 -13.16
N GLY A 161 -22.12 2.29 -12.77
CA GLY A 161 -22.16 0.84 -12.86
C GLY A 161 -22.71 0.16 -11.61
N ALA A 162 -23.02 -1.14 -11.72
CA ALA A 162 -23.47 -2.00 -10.62
C ALA A 162 -22.50 -3.15 -10.32
N GLU A 163 -21.55 -3.42 -11.21
CA GLU A 163 -20.58 -4.52 -11.08
C GLU A 163 -19.18 -4.01 -10.81
N PRO A 164 -18.37 -4.73 -9.99
CA PRO A 164 -16.95 -4.43 -9.81
C PRO A 164 -16.20 -4.44 -11.14
N PHE A 165 -15.39 -3.44 -11.37
CA PHE A 165 -14.56 -3.35 -12.58
C PHE A 165 -13.12 -2.95 -12.28
N TYR A 166 -12.89 -1.98 -11.37
CA TYR A 166 -11.57 -1.54 -10.97
C TYR A 166 -11.22 -2.02 -9.56
N GLY A 167 -9.94 -2.06 -9.28
CA GLY A 167 -9.44 -2.19 -7.92
C GLY A 167 -9.52 -0.88 -7.14
N THR A 168 -9.03 -0.89 -5.91
CA THR A 168 -8.85 0.33 -5.10
C THR A 168 -7.80 1.28 -5.67
N ASN A 169 -7.00 0.80 -6.60
CA ASN A 169 -6.04 1.51 -7.45
C ASN A 169 -5.39 2.70 -6.74
N PRO A 170 -4.50 2.43 -5.76
CA PRO A 170 -3.94 3.48 -4.92
C PRO A 170 -2.93 4.34 -5.68
N ILE A 171 -2.82 5.58 -5.20
CA ILE A 171 -1.84 6.57 -5.67
C ILE A 171 -1.17 7.21 -4.46
N ALA A 172 0.14 7.40 -4.52
CA ALA A 172 0.91 8.06 -3.48
C ALA A 172 1.87 9.08 -4.06
N PHE A 173 2.11 10.15 -3.30
CA PHE A 173 3.06 11.20 -3.64
C PHE A 173 3.91 11.56 -2.43
N GLY A 174 5.22 11.73 -2.64
CA GLY A 174 6.16 12.20 -1.62
C GLY A 174 7.04 13.33 -2.11
N ALA A 175 7.39 14.24 -1.21
CA ALA A 175 8.28 15.36 -1.48
C ALA A 175 9.15 15.71 -0.26
N PRO A 176 10.44 16.04 -0.46
CA PRO A 176 11.35 16.40 0.63
C PRO A 176 11.09 17.82 1.16
N THR A 177 11.54 18.06 2.39
CA THR A 177 11.58 19.39 3.02
C THR A 177 13.00 19.74 3.48
N ALA A 178 13.23 20.94 4.02
CA ALA A 178 14.53 21.35 4.54
C ALA A 178 14.88 20.74 5.91
N ASP A 179 13.90 20.16 6.58
CA ASP A 179 14.05 19.51 7.88
C ASP A 179 13.75 18.00 7.78
N GLU A 180 13.53 17.32 8.89
CA GLU A 180 13.25 15.88 8.92
C GLU A 180 11.83 15.52 8.48
N ARG A 181 10.95 16.51 8.26
CA ARG A 181 9.59 16.29 7.73
C ARG A 181 9.66 15.96 6.24
N PHE A 182 8.60 15.40 5.73
CA PHE A 182 8.36 15.21 4.30
C PHE A 182 6.85 15.09 4.07
N VAL A 183 6.40 15.49 2.91
CA VAL A 183 5.03 15.19 2.48
C VAL A 183 4.98 13.72 2.07
N ASN A 184 4.00 12.99 2.59
CA ASN A 184 3.75 11.60 2.22
C ASN A 184 2.24 11.37 2.12
N PHE A 185 1.70 11.59 0.93
CA PHE A 185 0.31 11.36 0.61
C PHE A 185 0.17 9.95 0.03
N ASP A 186 -0.65 9.10 0.63
CA ASP A 186 -0.94 7.73 0.18
C ASP A 186 -2.43 7.45 0.40
N MET A 187 -3.13 7.13 -0.69
CA MET A 187 -4.56 6.84 -0.62
C MET A 187 -5.00 5.79 -1.65
N ALA A 188 -6.00 4.99 -1.25
CA ALA A 188 -6.86 4.31 -2.21
C ALA A 188 -7.77 5.34 -2.92
N THR A 189 -8.20 5.04 -4.16
CA THR A 189 -9.14 5.90 -4.91
C THR A 189 -10.61 5.60 -4.58
N THR A 190 -10.87 4.86 -3.50
CA THR A 190 -12.21 4.54 -2.95
C THR A 190 -12.61 5.51 -1.83
N VAL A 191 -13.90 5.65 -1.57
CA VAL A 191 -14.41 6.41 -0.42
C VAL A 191 -13.86 5.85 0.89
N GLN A 192 -13.84 4.50 1.00
CA GLN A 192 -13.30 3.82 2.17
C GLN A 192 -12.57 2.54 1.79
N ALA A 193 -11.63 2.13 2.64
CA ALA A 193 -10.91 0.88 2.48
C ALA A 193 -11.81 -0.33 2.81
N TRP A 194 -11.59 -1.46 2.10
CA TRP A 194 -12.34 -2.70 2.34
C TRP A 194 -12.26 -3.18 3.79
N GLY A 195 -11.12 -3.04 4.46
CA GLY A 195 -10.97 -3.40 5.86
C GLY A 195 -11.98 -2.72 6.81
N LYS A 196 -12.48 -1.53 6.47
CA LYS A 196 -13.52 -0.84 7.25
C LYS A 196 -14.91 -1.47 7.08
N ILE A 197 -15.17 -2.10 5.94
CA ILE A 197 -16.39 -2.89 5.75
C ILE A 197 -16.34 -4.13 6.64
N LEU A 198 -15.21 -4.84 6.66
CA LEU A 198 -15.01 -6.02 7.50
C LEU A 198 -15.11 -5.67 9.00
N ASP A 199 -14.51 -4.56 9.42
CA ASP A 199 -14.61 -4.07 10.79
C ASP A 199 -16.07 -3.77 11.18
N ALA A 200 -16.83 -3.11 10.30
CA ALA A 200 -18.25 -2.86 10.54
C ALA A 200 -19.08 -4.14 10.61
N LYS A 201 -18.79 -5.14 9.74
CA LYS A 201 -19.42 -6.47 9.80
C LYS A 201 -19.19 -7.13 11.17
N SER A 202 -17.93 -7.21 11.59
CA SER A 202 -17.54 -7.86 12.85
C SER A 202 -18.15 -7.20 14.07
N ALA A 203 -18.28 -5.87 14.04
CA ALA A 203 -18.86 -5.08 15.12
C ALA A 203 -20.39 -4.96 15.07
N GLY A 204 -21.04 -5.53 14.06
CA GLY A 204 -22.49 -5.40 13.88
C GLY A 204 -22.95 -3.95 13.63
N ARG A 205 -22.11 -3.10 13.05
CA ARG A 205 -22.38 -1.68 12.81
C ARG A 205 -22.78 -1.41 11.36
N SER A 206 -23.71 -0.48 11.16
CA SER A 206 -24.00 0.03 9.81
C SER A 206 -22.84 0.89 9.29
N ILE A 207 -22.75 0.99 7.95
CA ILE A 207 -21.81 1.84 7.23
C ILE A 207 -22.54 3.06 6.61
N PRO A 208 -21.85 4.16 6.28
CA PRO A 208 -22.39 5.22 5.46
C PRO A 208 -22.81 4.74 4.07
N ASP A 209 -23.88 5.33 3.51
CA ASP A 209 -24.46 4.93 2.21
C ASP A 209 -23.61 5.30 0.99
N ASP A 210 -22.58 6.11 1.19
CA ASP A 210 -21.64 6.52 0.15
C ASP A 210 -20.42 5.59 0.00
N TRP A 211 -20.24 4.58 0.89
CA TRP A 211 -19.07 3.70 0.86
C TRP A 211 -19.17 2.60 -0.18
N ALA A 212 -20.35 2.02 -0.33
CA ALA A 212 -20.52 0.77 -1.06
C ALA A 212 -21.90 0.64 -1.69
N VAL A 213 -22.03 -0.38 -2.56
CA VAL A 213 -23.30 -0.78 -3.17
C VAL A 213 -23.58 -2.26 -2.94
N ASP A 214 -24.88 -2.63 -3.01
CA ASP A 214 -25.35 -4.02 -3.02
C ASP A 214 -25.19 -4.68 -4.41
N VAL A 215 -25.70 -5.91 -4.56
CA VAL A 215 -25.64 -6.69 -5.80
C VAL A 215 -26.39 -6.04 -6.97
N ASP A 216 -27.38 -5.21 -6.69
CA ASP A 216 -28.18 -4.49 -7.70
C ASP A 216 -27.59 -3.10 -8.02
N GLY A 217 -26.47 -2.73 -7.37
CA GLY A 217 -25.81 -1.43 -7.55
C GLY A 217 -26.43 -0.29 -6.73
N ASN A 218 -27.37 -0.58 -5.82
CA ASN A 218 -27.93 0.43 -4.93
C ASN A 218 -26.99 0.74 -3.75
N PRO A 219 -26.90 2.00 -3.28
CA PRO A 219 -26.21 2.33 -2.05
C PRO A 219 -26.69 1.47 -0.88
N THR A 220 -25.79 0.95 -0.06
CA THR A 220 -26.15 0.13 1.11
C THR A 220 -25.49 0.64 2.38
N THR A 221 -26.26 0.61 3.48
CA THR A 221 -25.75 0.85 4.84
C THR A 221 -25.51 -0.45 5.62
N ASP A 222 -25.87 -1.59 5.03
CA ASP A 222 -25.66 -2.90 5.62
C ASP A 222 -24.35 -3.50 5.11
N PRO A 223 -23.32 -3.66 5.98
CA PRO A 223 -22.03 -4.20 5.55
C PRO A 223 -22.10 -5.65 5.06
N HIS A 224 -23.17 -6.42 5.41
CA HIS A 224 -23.38 -7.79 4.94
C HIS A 224 -23.93 -7.85 3.50
N LYS A 225 -24.46 -6.74 2.97
CA LYS A 225 -24.98 -6.65 1.60
C LYS A 225 -24.01 -6.04 0.62
N VAL A 226 -22.81 -5.66 1.08
CA VAL A 226 -21.82 -5.03 0.22
C VAL A 226 -21.34 -5.99 -0.86
N ASN A 227 -21.55 -5.59 -2.12
CA ASN A 227 -21.05 -6.28 -3.31
C ASN A 227 -19.82 -5.57 -3.89
N ALA A 228 -19.77 -4.23 -3.82
CA ALA A 228 -18.65 -3.45 -4.34
C ALA A 228 -18.51 -2.10 -3.62
N LEU A 229 -17.29 -1.57 -3.62
CA LEU A 229 -16.99 -0.24 -3.11
C LEU A 229 -17.31 0.85 -4.15
N ARG A 230 -17.36 2.09 -3.70
CA ARG A 230 -17.54 3.28 -4.53
C ARG A 230 -16.25 4.11 -4.61
N ALA A 231 -16.05 4.74 -5.77
CA ALA A 231 -14.93 5.66 -5.97
C ALA A 231 -15.11 6.93 -5.14
N ILE A 232 -14.01 7.47 -4.60
CA ILE A 232 -13.99 8.76 -3.90
C ILE A 232 -14.52 9.87 -4.82
N ALA A 233 -15.27 10.84 -4.30
CA ALA A 233 -15.78 11.99 -5.05
C ALA A 233 -16.54 11.64 -6.36
N GLY A 234 -17.16 10.45 -6.43
CA GLY A 234 -17.98 10.03 -7.57
C GLY A 234 -17.21 9.99 -8.90
N PRO A 235 -17.66 10.72 -9.96
CA PRO A 235 -17.06 10.64 -11.28
C PRO A 235 -15.60 11.12 -11.33
N LYS A 236 -15.19 12.01 -10.43
CA LYS A 236 -13.81 12.53 -10.38
C LYS A 236 -12.83 11.45 -9.89
N GLY A 237 -13.18 10.77 -8.79
CA GLY A 237 -12.38 9.66 -8.27
C GLY A 237 -12.39 8.44 -9.19
N TYR A 238 -13.53 8.15 -9.83
CA TYR A 238 -13.57 7.13 -10.89
C TYR A 238 -12.59 7.43 -12.03
N GLY A 239 -12.54 8.69 -12.48
CA GLY A 239 -11.57 9.11 -13.51
C GLY A 239 -10.12 8.95 -13.04
N LEU A 240 -9.82 9.30 -11.78
CA LEU A 240 -8.48 9.10 -11.20
C LEU A 240 -8.14 7.60 -11.09
N MET A 241 -9.08 6.77 -10.68
CA MET A 241 -8.94 5.31 -10.61
C MET A 241 -8.60 4.70 -11.98
N MET A 242 -9.24 5.18 -13.04
CA MET A 242 -8.96 4.79 -14.43
C MET A 242 -7.53 5.22 -14.83
N VAL A 243 -7.10 6.43 -14.48
CA VAL A 243 -5.71 6.89 -14.76
C VAL A 243 -4.70 5.96 -14.10
N VAL A 244 -4.91 5.56 -12.84
CA VAL A 244 -4.03 4.60 -12.16
C VAL A 244 -3.99 3.26 -12.91
N ASP A 245 -5.15 2.71 -13.32
CA ASP A 245 -5.22 1.44 -14.04
C ASP A 245 -4.52 1.52 -15.40
N ILE A 246 -4.69 2.64 -16.14
CA ILE A 246 -4.01 2.85 -17.43
C ILE A 246 -2.49 2.88 -17.24
N LEU A 247 -1.99 3.66 -16.26
CA LEU A 247 -0.57 3.91 -16.11
C LEU A 247 0.18 2.73 -15.46
N SER A 248 -0.45 2.02 -14.52
CA SER A 248 0.16 0.86 -13.87
C SER A 248 -0.24 -0.50 -14.49
N GLY A 249 -1.21 -0.52 -15.39
CA GLY A 249 -1.70 -1.74 -16.05
C GLY A 249 -1.50 -1.71 -17.56
N VAL A 250 -2.37 -0.97 -18.25
CA VAL A 250 -2.41 -0.94 -19.73
C VAL A 250 -1.06 -0.50 -20.31
N LEU A 251 -0.44 0.55 -19.77
CA LEU A 251 0.86 1.07 -20.21
C LEU A 251 1.98 0.02 -20.11
N LEU A 252 1.90 -0.86 -19.11
CA LEU A 252 2.91 -1.90 -18.86
C LEU A 252 2.59 -3.23 -19.57
N GLY A 253 1.47 -3.31 -20.28
CA GLY A 253 1.05 -4.51 -21.01
C GLY A 253 0.62 -5.67 -20.09
N VAL A 254 0.16 -5.38 -18.86
CA VAL A 254 -0.44 -6.37 -17.97
C VAL A 254 -1.96 -6.26 -17.94
N SER A 255 -2.64 -7.24 -17.33
CA SER A 255 -4.09 -7.23 -17.20
C SER A 255 -4.61 -5.95 -16.57
N SER A 256 -5.79 -5.48 -16.97
CA SER A 256 -6.40 -4.23 -16.50
C SER A 256 -7.90 -4.41 -16.22
N GLY A 257 -8.45 -3.49 -15.45
CA GLY A 257 -9.87 -3.48 -15.10
C GLY A 257 -10.30 -4.80 -14.45
N LYS A 258 -11.43 -5.36 -14.90
CA LYS A 258 -12.01 -6.60 -14.36
C LYS A 258 -11.15 -7.86 -14.56
N ASN A 259 -10.12 -7.79 -15.40
CA ASN A 259 -9.24 -8.92 -15.71
C ASN A 259 -8.01 -8.99 -14.78
N VAL A 260 -7.84 -8.05 -13.86
CA VAL A 260 -6.80 -8.12 -12.82
C VAL A 260 -7.13 -9.27 -11.88
N SER A 261 -6.13 -10.12 -11.60
CA SER A 261 -6.32 -11.32 -10.77
C SER A 261 -6.77 -10.99 -9.34
N SER A 262 -7.61 -11.84 -8.77
CA SER A 262 -8.07 -11.69 -7.38
C SER A 262 -6.95 -11.97 -6.38
N MET A 263 -6.96 -11.27 -5.26
CA MET A 263 -6.04 -11.51 -4.14
C MET A 263 -6.27 -12.85 -3.46
N TYR A 264 -7.52 -13.37 -3.48
CA TYR A 264 -7.93 -14.50 -2.64
C TYR A 264 -8.56 -15.67 -3.43
N HIS A 265 -8.69 -15.58 -4.76
CA HIS A 265 -9.38 -16.62 -5.53
C HIS A 265 -8.57 -17.90 -5.63
N ASP A 266 -7.30 -17.82 -5.98
CA ASP A 266 -6.36 -18.93 -6.06
C ASP A 266 -4.96 -18.44 -5.66
N LEU A 267 -4.47 -18.92 -4.55
CA LEU A 267 -3.17 -18.52 -4.02
C LEU A 267 -1.99 -19.23 -4.69
N SER A 268 -2.24 -20.21 -5.56
CA SER A 268 -1.20 -20.83 -6.39
C SER A 268 -0.92 -20.06 -7.69
N GLU A 269 -1.84 -19.20 -8.12
CA GLU A 269 -1.69 -18.41 -9.35
C GLU A 269 -0.95 -17.10 -9.12
N GLY A 270 -0.12 -16.69 -10.10
CA GLY A 270 0.57 -15.39 -10.09
C GLY A 270 -0.41 -14.23 -10.18
N ARG A 271 -0.08 -13.15 -9.45
CA ARG A 271 -0.90 -11.92 -9.49
C ARG A 271 -0.64 -11.09 -10.75
N ASN A 272 0.58 -11.10 -11.25
CA ASN A 272 1.01 -10.36 -12.46
C ASN A 272 0.56 -8.91 -12.48
N LEU A 273 0.67 -8.22 -11.33
CA LEU A 273 0.28 -6.83 -11.17
C LEU A 273 1.30 -5.90 -11.79
N GLY A 274 0.84 -4.68 -12.10
CA GLY A 274 1.68 -3.58 -12.53
C GLY A 274 1.79 -2.49 -11.46
N HIS A 275 2.94 -1.81 -11.46
CA HIS A 275 3.28 -0.70 -10.58
C HIS A 275 4.11 0.33 -11.38
N LEU A 276 3.85 1.62 -11.20
CA LEU A 276 4.59 2.69 -11.88
C LEU A 276 5.19 3.65 -10.86
N HIS A 277 6.47 4.00 -11.08
CA HIS A 277 7.14 5.10 -10.39
C HIS A 277 7.44 6.22 -11.36
N ILE A 278 7.12 7.46 -10.97
CA ILE A 278 7.53 8.70 -11.64
C ILE A 278 8.31 9.50 -10.60
N VAL A 279 9.62 9.62 -10.79
CA VAL A 279 10.52 10.31 -9.87
C VAL A 279 11.04 11.57 -10.55
N ILE A 280 11.04 12.69 -9.81
CA ILE A 280 11.44 14.01 -10.32
C ILE A 280 12.52 14.57 -9.39
N ASP A 281 13.59 15.08 -9.99
CA ASP A 281 14.66 15.79 -9.30
C ASP A 281 14.34 17.29 -9.23
N PRO A 282 13.95 17.83 -8.08
CA PRO A 282 13.62 19.25 -7.95
C PRO A 282 14.80 20.17 -8.21
N SER A 283 16.05 19.68 -8.12
CA SER A 283 17.25 20.48 -8.42
C SER A 283 17.29 20.97 -9.88
N ARG A 284 16.57 20.30 -10.76
CA ARG A 284 16.47 20.64 -12.19
C ARG A 284 15.45 21.73 -12.51
N PHE A 285 14.73 22.23 -11.50
CA PHE A 285 13.69 23.26 -11.65
C PHE A 285 14.06 24.55 -10.89
N CYS A 286 13.71 24.67 -9.63
CA CYS A 286 14.03 25.85 -8.81
C CYS A 286 15.31 25.70 -7.97
N GLY A 287 16.00 24.56 -8.07
CA GLY A 287 17.11 24.21 -7.19
C GLY A 287 16.64 23.49 -5.90
N LEU A 288 17.45 22.56 -5.40
CA LEU A 288 17.07 21.69 -4.30
C LEU A 288 16.82 22.46 -3.00
N ASP A 289 17.74 23.34 -2.61
CA ASP A 289 17.63 24.09 -1.36
C ASP A 289 16.42 25.03 -1.36
N GLU A 290 16.16 25.68 -2.48
CA GLU A 290 15.00 26.55 -2.65
C GLU A 290 13.70 25.75 -2.59
N PHE A 291 13.63 24.59 -3.27
CA PHE A 291 12.49 23.69 -3.20
C PHE A 291 12.20 23.25 -1.76
N LYS A 292 13.22 22.73 -1.07
CA LYS A 292 13.10 22.23 0.31
C LYS A 292 12.70 23.33 1.29
N ARG A 293 13.24 24.55 1.13
CA ARG A 293 12.89 25.71 1.94
C ARG A 293 11.41 26.10 1.76
N HIS A 294 10.94 26.18 0.51
CA HIS A 294 9.53 26.45 0.20
C HIS A 294 8.61 25.37 0.75
N MET A 295 8.99 24.10 0.65
CA MET A 295 8.21 23.01 1.19
C MET A 295 8.08 23.10 2.72
N SER A 296 9.18 23.35 3.47
CA SER A 296 9.11 23.54 4.92
C SER A 296 8.23 24.74 5.28
N GLN A 297 8.39 25.88 4.59
CA GLN A 297 7.55 27.06 4.77
C GLN A 297 6.06 26.73 4.54
N THR A 298 5.73 26.01 3.47
CA THR A 298 4.33 25.58 3.19
C THR A 298 3.76 24.74 4.32
N LEU A 299 4.54 23.82 4.89
CA LEU A 299 4.07 23.00 6.01
C LEU A 299 3.86 23.85 7.28
N ASP A 300 4.72 24.84 7.54
CA ASP A 300 4.57 25.75 8.66
C ASP A 300 3.32 26.64 8.50
N GLU A 301 3.08 27.15 7.29
CA GLU A 301 1.87 27.94 6.97
C GLU A 301 0.60 27.09 7.12
N LEU A 302 0.62 25.80 6.67
CA LEU A 302 -0.50 24.88 6.89
C LEU A 302 -0.76 24.63 8.38
N ALA A 303 0.31 24.44 9.17
CA ALA A 303 0.19 24.22 10.60
C ALA A 303 -0.37 25.46 11.35
N ALA A 304 -0.16 26.66 10.81
CA ALA A 304 -0.68 27.92 11.34
C ALA A 304 -2.14 28.20 10.95
N VAL A 305 -2.73 27.45 10.02
CA VAL A 305 -4.13 27.61 9.63
C VAL A 305 -5.04 27.27 10.82
N LYS A 306 -6.02 28.15 11.10
CA LYS A 306 -7.00 27.92 12.17
C LYS A 306 -7.76 26.62 11.95
N PRO A 307 -7.76 25.68 12.91
CA PRO A 307 -8.52 24.44 12.80
C PRO A 307 -10.03 24.69 12.67
N GLY A 308 -10.71 23.87 11.88
CA GLY A 308 -12.15 23.84 11.80
C GLY A 308 -12.81 23.21 13.03
N PRO A 309 -14.14 23.33 13.20
CA PRO A 309 -14.86 22.67 14.29
C PRO A 309 -14.60 21.15 14.32
N GLY A 310 -14.26 20.62 15.49
CA GLY A 310 -13.97 19.18 15.68
C GLY A 310 -12.54 18.75 15.37
N PHE A 311 -11.67 19.68 14.99
CA PHE A 311 -10.25 19.42 14.75
C PHE A 311 -9.37 20.17 15.78
N ASP A 312 -8.33 19.51 16.26
CA ASP A 312 -7.32 20.08 17.17
C ASP A 312 -6.27 20.90 16.42
N LYS A 313 -5.95 20.52 15.17
CA LYS A 313 -5.01 21.21 14.27
C LYS A 313 -5.25 20.81 12.82
N VAL A 314 -4.59 21.52 11.89
CA VAL A 314 -4.48 21.12 10.49
C VAL A 314 -3.25 20.20 10.33
N TYR A 315 -3.47 19.04 9.75
CA TYR A 315 -2.42 18.05 9.48
C TYR A 315 -2.02 18.10 8.01
N TYR A 316 -0.72 18.07 7.72
CA TYR A 316 -0.26 17.83 6.36
C TYR A 316 -0.26 16.31 6.05
N PRO A 317 -0.31 15.92 4.76
CA PRO A 317 -0.29 14.51 4.38
C PRO A 317 0.98 13.79 4.87
N GLY A 318 0.79 12.68 5.61
CA GLY A 318 1.85 11.90 6.23
C GLY A 318 2.11 12.21 7.71
N GLU A 319 1.74 13.39 8.21
CA GLU A 319 2.06 13.81 9.59
C GLU A 319 1.49 12.86 10.64
N ARG A 320 0.24 12.40 10.47
CA ARG A 320 -0.37 11.46 11.42
C ARG A 320 0.39 10.13 11.51
N ALA A 321 0.93 9.65 10.39
CA ALA A 321 1.74 8.44 10.34
C ALA A 321 3.08 8.63 11.09
N LEU A 322 3.71 9.80 10.93
CA LEU A 322 4.93 10.16 11.68
C LEU A 322 4.67 10.27 13.20
N ILE A 323 3.53 10.85 13.60
CA ILE A 323 3.12 10.92 15.01
C ILE A 323 2.93 9.51 15.59
N ARG A 324 2.31 8.59 14.85
CA ARG A 324 2.14 7.20 15.29
C ARG A 324 3.49 6.49 15.43
N LYS A 325 4.37 6.65 14.43
CA LYS A 325 5.74 6.12 14.51
C LYS A 325 6.48 6.63 15.74
N ALA A 326 6.45 7.94 16.00
CA ALA A 326 7.08 8.51 17.19
C ALA A 326 6.52 7.95 18.51
N LYS A 327 5.22 7.63 18.55
CA LYS A 327 4.61 6.95 19.71
C LYS A 327 5.14 5.52 19.87
N CYS A 328 5.28 4.75 18.77
CA CYS A 328 5.88 3.42 18.80
C CYS A 328 7.34 3.49 19.29
N ASP A 329 8.12 4.44 18.80
CA ASP A 329 9.51 4.66 19.21
C ASP A 329 9.59 4.98 20.71
N ALA A 330 8.73 5.87 21.23
CA ALA A 330 8.67 6.23 22.63
C ALA A 330 8.19 5.08 23.54
N ALA A 331 7.32 4.21 23.05
CA ALA A 331 6.85 3.02 23.75
C ALA A 331 7.88 1.87 23.71
N GLY A 332 8.90 1.95 22.85
CA GLY A 332 9.89 0.91 22.65
C GLY A 332 9.41 -0.28 21.80
N GLY A 333 8.29 -0.14 21.08
CA GLY A 333 7.74 -1.23 20.27
C GLY A 333 6.45 -0.87 19.54
N ILE A 334 5.93 -1.85 18.82
CA ILE A 334 4.70 -1.79 18.04
C ILE A 334 3.65 -2.65 18.75
N GLU A 335 2.47 -2.09 18.96
CA GLU A 335 1.34 -2.82 19.52
C GLU A 335 0.71 -3.71 18.46
N ILE A 336 0.69 -5.01 18.68
CA ILE A 336 0.03 -6.00 17.82
C ILE A 336 -0.89 -6.90 18.65
N VAL A 337 -1.90 -7.49 18.03
CA VAL A 337 -2.82 -8.40 18.73
C VAL A 337 -2.15 -9.74 19.00
N ASP A 338 -2.48 -10.35 20.16
CA ASP A 338 -1.88 -11.60 20.63
C ASP A 338 -1.93 -12.73 19.61
N ASP A 339 -3.04 -12.88 18.89
CA ASP A 339 -3.21 -13.94 17.88
C ASP A 339 -2.18 -13.83 16.76
N ILE A 340 -1.88 -12.61 16.31
CA ILE A 340 -0.85 -12.35 15.30
C ILE A 340 0.54 -12.68 15.86
N TYR A 341 0.83 -12.24 17.10
CA TYR A 341 2.11 -12.56 17.73
C TYR A 341 2.30 -14.08 17.88
N ASN A 342 1.26 -14.77 18.40
CA ASN A 342 1.28 -16.23 18.58
C ASN A 342 1.49 -16.96 17.24
N TYR A 343 0.88 -16.46 16.17
CA TYR A 343 1.14 -16.98 14.84
C TYR A 343 2.61 -16.73 14.43
N LEU A 344 3.13 -15.52 14.59
CA LEU A 344 4.49 -15.16 14.17
C LEU A 344 5.57 -16.00 14.87
N VAL A 345 5.41 -16.33 16.15
CA VAL A 345 6.36 -17.16 16.90
C VAL A 345 6.18 -18.66 16.68
N SER A 346 5.05 -19.10 16.10
CA SER A 346 4.78 -20.51 15.85
C SER A 346 5.65 -21.06 14.70
N ASP A 347 5.71 -22.39 14.57
CA ASP A 347 6.38 -23.06 13.44
C ASP A 347 5.48 -23.24 12.21
N LYS A 348 4.20 -22.82 12.29
CA LYS A 348 3.25 -22.98 11.19
C LYS A 348 3.46 -21.88 10.14
N LEU A 349 3.40 -22.25 8.87
CA LEU A 349 3.41 -21.28 7.76
C LEU A 349 2.13 -20.47 7.71
N TYR A 350 0.99 -21.09 7.96
CA TYR A 350 -0.31 -20.44 8.13
C TYR A 350 -1.19 -21.30 9.05
N ILE A 351 -2.11 -20.66 9.75
CA ILE A 351 -3.12 -21.29 10.63
C ILE A 351 -4.46 -21.31 9.91
N HIS A 352 -4.83 -20.20 9.27
CA HIS A 352 -6.06 -20.02 8.51
C HIS A 352 -5.74 -19.93 7.03
N SER A 353 -6.48 -20.67 6.21
CA SER A 353 -6.31 -20.54 4.75
C SER A 353 -7.04 -19.30 4.24
N TRP A 354 -6.35 -18.56 3.38
CA TRP A 354 -6.89 -17.43 2.63
C TRP A 354 -7.30 -17.81 1.20
N ASP A 355 -7.05 -19.08 0.82
CA ASP A 355 -7.30 -19.59 -0.52
C ASP A 355 -8.80 -19.81 -0.77
N HIS A 356 -9.23 -19.51 -1.98
CA HIS A 356 -10.63 -19.60 -2.40
C HIS A 356 -11.62 -18.83 -1.52
N LYS A 357 -11.16 -17.85 -0.75
CA LYS A 357 -12.04 -17.01 0.05
C LYS A 357 -12.69 -15.93 -0.82
N ASN A 358 -14.00 -15.87 -0.74
CA ASN A 358 -14.75 -14.75 -1.30
C ASN A 358 -14.70 -13.58 -0.30
N ARG A 359 -13.94 -12.54 -0.61
CA ARG A 359 -13.82 -11.36 0.25
C ARG A 359 -15.14 -10.67 0.58
N PHE A 360 -16.18 -10.88 -0.23
CA PHE A 360 -17.50 -10.28 -0.02
C PHE A 360 -18.44 -11.18 0.79
N ALA A 361 -18.14 -12.45 0.97
CA ALA A 361 -19.02 -13.43 1.61
C ALA A 361 -18.73 -13.68 3.10
N GLU A 362 -17.63 -13.16 3.65
CA GLU A 362 -17.24 -13.36 5.06
C GLU A 362 -17.41 -12.11 5.91
#